data_7a71d970441f455fe80473af19eb156e
#
_entry.id   7a71d970441f455fe80473af19eb156e
#
_cell.length_a   1.000
_cell.length_b   1.000
_cell.length_c   1.000
_cell.angle_alpha   90.00
_cell.angle_beta   90.00
_cell.angle_gamma   90.00
#
_symmetry.space_group_name_H-M   'P 1'
#
loop_
_entity.id
_entity.type
_entity.pdbx_description
1 polymer ?
#
loop_
_entity_poly.entity_id
_entity_poly.type
_entity_poly.pdbx_seq_one_letter_code
_entity_poly.pdbx_strand_id
1 'polypeptide(L)'
;MVRNILASDNVLSFFICAPKDGSGVVGLIIGQCGADRDYVFYLARSPAKRDKRSSFDDIEEDLVLDHAKQISRMLPGGMNILGIVVSHPEDVTSPLHPKVKSLLSNLCKTLDYNRFYGNAKKEMIILSFIPKPQKYICKEYNISNGTLQLADFKFTSKKLKWYRIDCALLIDELYYLDKEENKSSLEEHIKVSLKKQ
;
A
#
# COMPACT_ATOMS: atom_id res chain seq x y z
N MET A 1 0.17 -0.24 23.78
CA MET A 1 1.30 -1.14 23.43
C MET A 1 1.97 -0.52 22.22
N VAL A 2 3.30 -0.38 22.18
CA VAL A 2 3.98 0.21 21.03
C VAL A 2 3.96 -0.81 19.89
N ARG A 3 3.52 -0.39 18.69
CA ARG A 3 3.49 -1.23 17.50
C ARG A 3 4.91 -1.47 17.00
N ASN A 4 5.28 -2.74 16.83
CA ASN A 4 6.60 -3.14 16.33
C ASN A 4 6.52 -3.41 14.83
N ILE A 5 7.42 -2.81 14.06
CA ILE A 5 7.45 -2.92 12.60
C ILE A 5 8.85 -3.35 12.18
N LEU A 6 8.95 -4.44 11.45
CA LEU A 6 10.19 -4.92 10.84
C LEU A 6 10.14 -4.73 9.33
N ALA A 7 11.13 -4.02 8.80
CA ALA A 7 11.24 -3.78 7.36
C ALA A 7 12.42 -4.57 6.78
N SER A 8 12.21 -5.18 5.62
CA SER A 8 13.28 -5.79 4.83
C SER A 8 14.25 -4.72 4.30
N ASP A 9 15.53 -5.06 4.17
CA ASP A 9 16.54 -4.15 3.61
C ASP A 9 16.21 -3.68 2.18
N ASN A 10 15.41 -4.44 1.43
CA ASN A 10 14.93 -4.05 0.10
C ASN A 10 14.15 -2.73 0.11
N VAL A 11 13.57 -2.37 1.25
CA VAL A 11 12.82 -1.12 1.46
C VAL A 11 13.73 0.11 1.37
N LEU A 12 15.02 -0.04 1.65
CA LEU A 12 16.01 1.05 1.60
C LEU A 12 16.14 1.65 0.19
N SER A 13 15.88 0.87 -0.85
CA SER A 13 15.94 1.35 -2.24
C SER A 13 14.98 2.53 -2.50
N PHE A 14 13.84 2.57 -1.83
CA PHE A 14 12.88 3.67 -1.91
C PHE A 14 13.52 5.01 -1.50
N PHE A 15 14.29 5.00 -0.42
CA PHE A 15 14.90 6.20 0.15
C PHE A 15 16.13 6.67 -0.63
N ILE A 16 16.87 5.73 -1.20
CA ILE A 16 18.04 6.04 -2.06
C ILE A 16 17.58 6.77 -3.33
N CYS A 17 16.44 6.34 -3.89
CA CYS A 17 15.85 6.93 -5.09
C CYS A 17 14.97 8.15 -4.81
N ALA A 18 14.83 8.58 -3.55
CA ALA A 18 14.07 9.78 -3.21
C ALA A 18 14.78 11.03 -3.79
N PRO A 19 14.02 11.98 -4.35
CA PRO A 19 14.59 13.21 -4.87
C PRO A 19 15.33 13.98 -3.78
N LYS A 20 16.51 14.49 -4.12
CA LYS A 20 17.34 15.28 -3.19
C LYS A 20 17.03 16.77 -3.22
N ASP A 21 16.18 17.18 -4.14
CA ASP A 21 15.80 18.57 -4.41
C ASP A 21 14.72 19.14 -3.47
N GLY A 22 14.29 18.35 -2.48
CA GLY A 22 13.26 18.77 -1.53
C GLY A 22 11.82 18.49 -1.99
N SER A 23 11.64 17.94 -3.19
CA SER A 23 10.30 17.56 -3.64
C SER A 23 9.75 16.41 -2.78
N GLY A 24 8.54 16.58 -2.26
CA GLY A 24 7.87 15.55 -1.46
C GLY A 24 7.54 14.31 -2.29
N VAL A 25 7.83 13.13 -1.76
CA VAL A 25 7.45 11.85 -2.36
C VAL A 25 6.53 11.10 -1.43
N VAL A 26 5.42 10.60 -1.97
CA VAL A 26 4.51 9.71 -1.25
C VAL A 26 4.56 8.32 -1.88
N GLY A 27 4.46 7.32 -1.04
CA GLY A 27 4.33 5.93 -1.45
C GLY A 27 3.44 5.14 -0.49
N LEU A 28 3.16 3.92 -0.86
CA LEU A 28 2.37 2.98 -0.08
C LEU A 28 3.28 1.97 0.61
N ILE A 29 2.99 1.65 1.86
CA ILE A 29 3.69 0.63 2.65
C ILE A 29 2.98 -0.69 2.45
N ILE A 30 3.68 -1.65 1.85
CA ILE A 30 3.16 -3.00 1.58
C ILE A 30 3.78 -3.98 2.54
N GLY A 31 2.94 -4.77 3.18
CA GLY A 31 3.40 -5.70 4.18
C GLY A 31 2.33 -6.63 4.69
N GLN A 32 2.64 -7.30 5.78
CA GLN A 32 1.77 -8.24 6.46
C GLN A 32 1.60 -7.86 7.92
N CYS A 33 0.36 -7.80 8.38
CA CYS A 33 0.07 -7.65 9.81
C CYS A 33 0.28 -9.00 10.51
N GLY A 34 1.16 -9.03 11.51
CA GLY A 34 1.33 -10.16 12.40
C GLY A 34 0.62 -9.94 13.75
N ALA A 35 0.64 -10.98 14.61
CA ALA A 35 0.08 -10.88 15.95
C ALA A 35 0.92 -9.96 16.85
N ASP A 36 2.25 -10.16 16.84
CA ASP A 36 3.19 -9.43 17.71
C ASP A 36 3.87 -8.26 17.01
N ARG A 37 4.00 -8.34 15.68
CA ARG A 37 4.72 -7.35 14.87
C ARG A 37 4.25 -7.38 13.43
N ASP A 38 4.41 -6.25 12.77
CA ASP A 38 4.13 -6.13 11.35
C ASP A 38 5.42 -6.24 10.54
N TYR A 39 5.30 -6.78 9.32
CA TYR A 39 6.41 -6.95 8.40
C TYR A 39 6.20 -6.08 7.17
N VAL A 40 7.16 -5.23 6.85
CA VAL A 40 7.17 -4.39 5.65
C VAL A 40 8.12 -4.99 4.63
N PHE A 41 7.60 -5.33 3.46
CA PHE A 41 8.34 -5.98 2.40
C PHE A 41 8.72 -5.03 1.27
N TYR A 42 7.85 -4.06 1.00
CA TYR A 42 8.04 -3.17 -0.12
C TYR A 42 7.42 -1.79 0.14
N LEU A 43 8.03 -0.76 -0.45
CA LEU A 43 7.49 0.58 -0.51
C LEU A 43 7.22 0.93 -1.97
N ALA A 44 5.95 1.05 -2.32
CA ALA A 44 5.54 1.38 -3.67
C ALA A 44 5.43 2.89 -3.83
N ARG A 45 6.25 3.48 -4.69
CA ARG A 45 6.20 4.90 -4.98
C ARG A 45 4.94 5.25 -5.76
N SER A 46 4.15 6.19 -5.24
CA SER A 46 2.96 6.65 -5.94
C SER A 46 3.32 7.56 -7.12
N PRO A 47 2.57 7.47 -8.23
CA PRO A 47 2.80 8.30 -9.39
C PRO A 47 2.64 9.78 -9.06
N ALA A 48 3.33 10.62 -9.81
CA ALA A 48 3.24 12.06 -9.74
C ALA A 48 2.83 12.60 -11.09
N LYS A 49 2.07 13.68 -11.17
CA LYS A 49 1.98 14.44 -12.41
C LYS A 49 3.37 14.91 -12.82
N ARG A 50 3.65 14.89 -14.11
CA ARG A 50 4.97 15.14 -14.71
C ARG A 50 5.54 16.52 -14.43
N ASP A 51 4.70 17.49 -14.05
CA ASP A 51 5.13 18.87 -13.82
C ASP A 51 5.38 19.12 -12.34
N LYS A 52 6.68 19.38 -12.06
CA LYS A 52 7.28 19.98 -10.86
C LYS A 52 6.42 19.96 -9.58
N ARG A 53 6.61 18.93 -8.77
CA ARG A 53 6.21 19.01 -7.37
C ARG A 53 7.16 19.97 -6.65
N SER A 54 6.68 21.15 -6.38
CA SER A 54 7.43 22.14 -5.57
C SER A 54 7.07 22.05 -4.09
N SER A 55 5.89 21.50 -3.77
CA SER A 55 5.38 21.41 -2.41
C SER A 55 4.73 20.06 -2.11
N PHE A 56 4.65 19.74 -0.82
CA PHE A 56 3.88 18.60 -0.33
C PHE A 56 2.38 18.75 -0.64
N ASP A 57 1.90 19.98 -0.72
CA ASP A 57 0.51 20.28 -1.05
C ASP A 57 0.13 19.94 -2.51
N ASP A 58 1.10 19.76 -3.38
CA ASP A 58 0.88 19.36 -4.79
C ASP A 58 0.60 17.85 -4.97
N ILE A 59 0.57 17.08 -3.88
CA ILE A 59 0.24 15.66 -3.93
C ILE A 59 -1.24 15.50 -4.25
N GLU A 60 -1.52 14.82 -5.36
CA GLU A 60 -2.87 14.45 -5.75
C GLU A 60 -3.33 13.19 -5.00
N GLU A 61 -4.26 13.36 -4.07
CA GLU A 61 -4.79 12.25 -3.29
C GLU A 61 -5.41 11.17 -4.18
N ASP A 62 -6.15 11.57 -5.22
CA ASP A 62 -6.84 10.64 -6.12
C ASP A 62 -5.88 9.67 -6.82
N LEU A 63 -4.70 10.16 -7.26
CA LEU A 63 -3.68 9.29 -7.87
C LEU A 63 -3.12 8.28 -6.88
N VAL A 64 -2.94 8.67 -5.61
CA VAL A 64 -2.47 7.74 -4.57
C VAL A 64 -3.53 6.71 -4.24
N LEU A 65 -4.81 7.10 -4.18
CA LEU A 65 -5.93 6.22 -3.91
C LEU A 65 -6.16 5.22 -5.05
N ASP A 66 -6.08 5.66 -6.30
CA ASP A 66 -6.19 4.77 -7.47
C ASP A 66 -5.02 3.80 -7.54
N HIS A 67 -3.81 4.27 -7.24
CA HIS A 67 -2.63 3.40 -7.11
C HIS A 67 -2.83 2.34 -6.02
N ALA A 68 -3.39 2.73 -4.87
CA ALA A 68 -3.70 1.79 -3.79
C ALA A 68 -4.73 0.73 -4.21
N LYS A 69 -5.78 1.12 -4.93
CA LYS A 69 -6.77 0.18 -5.49
C LYS A 69 -6.12 -0.83 -6.43
N GLN A 70 -5.26 -0.35 -7.34
CA GLN A 70 -4.56 -1.23 -8.28
C GLN A 70 -3.63 -2.20 -7.56
N ILE A 71 -2.81 -1.70 -6.64
CA ILE A 71 -1.91 -2.53 -5.84
C ILE A 71 -2.69 -3.57 -5.05
N SER A 72 -3.77 -3.20 -4.36
CA SER A 72 -4.55 -4.13 -3.53
C SER A 72 -5.08 -5.32 -4.31
N ARG A 73 -5.37 -5.15 -5.61
CA ARG A 73 -5.80 -6.24 -6.51
C ARG A 73 -4.66 -7.16 -6.95
N MET A 74 -3.42 -6.69 -6.88
CA MET A 74 -2.22 -7.43 -7.31
C MET A 74 -1.53 -8.14 -6.15
N LEU A 75 -1.86 -7.79 -4.90
CA LEU A 75 -1.21 -8.38 -3.73
C LEU A 75 -1.67 -9.82 -3.52
N PRO A 76 -0.73 -10.75 -3.26
CA PRO A 76 -1.08 -12.10 -2.86
C PRO A 76 -1.78 -12.10 -1.49
N GLY A 77 -2.52 -13.18 -1.21
CA GLY A 77 -3.26 -13.32 0.04
C GLY A 77 -2.37 -13.15 1.29
N GLY A 78 -2.90 -12.44 2.27
CA GLY A 78 -2.18 -12.11 3.51
C GLY A 78 -1.33 -10.86 3.44
N MET A 79 -1.04 -10.32 2.27
CA MET A 79 -0.38 -9.03 2.12
C MET A 79 -1.41 -7.91 2.01
N ASN A 80 -1.09 -6.76 2.62
CA ASN A 80 -1.96 -5.60 2.67
C ASN A 80 -1.16 -4.31 2.53
N ILE A 81 -1.85 -3.23 2.21
CA ILE A 81 -1.33 -1.88 2.36
C ILE A 81 -1.47 -1.51 3.84
N LEU A 82 -0.34 -1.31 4.52
CA LEU A 82 -0.29 -1.02 5.95
C LEU A 82 -0.37 0.48 6.24
N GLY A 83 -0.11 1.32 5.25
CA GLY A 83 -0.09 2.76 5.41
C GLY A 83 0.67 3.47 4.30
N ILE A 84 1.21 4.63 4.62
CA ILE A 84 1.93 5.48 3.67
C ILE A 84 3.35 5.77 4.14
N VAL A 85 4.24 5.94 3.17
CA VAL A 85 5.57 6.49 3.38
C VAL A 85 5.63 7.88 2.73
N VAL A 86 6.22 8.83 3.45
CA VAL A 86 6.41 10.21 2.98
C VAL A 86 7.88 10.55 3.11
N SER A 87 8.50 10.98 2.01
CA SER A 87 9.82 11.59 2.02
C SER A 87 9.68 13.10 1.82
N HIS A 88 10.04 13.88 2.82
CA HIS A 88 9.93 15.34 2.80
C HIS A 88 11.04 15.97 3.67
N PRO A 89 11.55 17.17 3.35
CA PRO A 89 12.57 17.85 4.17
C PRO A 89 12.13 18.13 5.61
N GLU A 90 10.84 18.32 5.84
CA GLU A 90 10.26 18.58 7.15
C GLU A 90 9.46 17.37 7.66
N ASP A 91 9.34 17.28 8.99
CA ASP A 91 8.52 16.24 9.61
C ASP A 91 7.02 16.53 9.42
N VAL A 92 6.36 15.77 8.56
CA VAL A 92 4.93 15.88 8.28
C VAL A 92 4.05 15.24 9.37
N THR A 93 4.66 14.67 10.39
CA THR A 93 3.95 13.94 11.46
C THR A 93 3.87 14.69 12.79
N SER A 94 4.54 15.85 12.92
CA SER A 94 4.57 16.61 14.17
C SER A 94 4.56 18.13 13.94
N PRO A 95 3.39 18.78 13.80
CA PRO A 95 2.02 18.24 13.83
C PRO A 95 1.68 17.43 12.57
N LEU A 96 0.67 16.55 12.69
CA LEU A 96 0.23 15.77 11.52
C LEU A 96 -0.35 16.70 10.45
N HIS A 97 0.29 16.70 9.29
CA HIS A 97 -0.13 17.55 8.17
C HIS A 97 -1.57 17.22 7.73
N PRO A 98 -2.46 18.22 7.54
CA PRO A 98 -3.87 17.99 7.22
C PRO A 98 -4.08 17.09 6.00
N LYS A 99 -3.26 17.23 4.97
CA LYS A 99 -3.31 16.43 3.75
C LYS A 99 -2.95 14.96 4.00
N VAL A 100 -1.98 14.69 4.88
CA VAL A 100 -1.64 13.32 5.31
C VAL A 100 -2.82 12.70 6.03
N LYS A 101 -3.48 13.45 6.91
CA LYS A 101 -4.67 13.00 7.64
C LYS A 101 -5.82 12.67 6.70
N SER A 102 -6.12 13.55 5.73
CA SER A 102 -7.14 13.32 4.70
C SER A 102 -6.83 12.06 3.89
N LEU A 103 -5.60 11.97 3.37
CA LEU A 103 -5.16 10.83 2.57
C LEU A 103 -5.30 9.50 3.32
N LEU A 104 -4.89 9.43 4.59
CA LEU A 104 -5.02 8.20 5.39
C LEU A 104 -6.47 7.80 5.60
N SER A 105 -7.35 8.78 5.89
CA SER A 105 -8.77 8.53 6.08
C SER A 105 -9.43 8.00 4.80
N ASN A 106 -9.11 8.61 3.67
CA ASN A 106 -9.63 8.19 2.36
C ASN A 106 -9.03 6.85 1.91
N LEU A 107 -7.74 6.61 2.20
CA LEU A 107 -7.08 5.34 1.93
C LEU A 107 -7.73 4.19 2.71
N CYS A 108 -8.04 4.40 3.99
CA CYS A 108 -8.73 3.40 4.81
C CYS A 108 -10.10 3.05 4.21
N LYS A 109 -10.92 4.06 3.87
CA LYS A 109 -12.22 3.84 3.25
C LYS A 109 -12.11 3.06 1.93
N THR A 110 -11.12 3.42 1.12
CA THR A 110 -10.87 2.77 -0.17
C THR A 110 -10.46 1.30 -0.01
N LEU A 111 -9.62 1.00 0.99
CA LEU A 111 -9.17 -0.36 1.27
C LEU A 111 -10.25 -1.21 1.95
N ASP A 112 -11.09 -0.63 2.81
CA ASP A 112 -12.19 -1.34 3.46
C ASP A 112 -13.22 -1.84 2.45
N TYR A 113 -13.49 -1.07 1.41
CA TYR A 113 -14.40 -1.48 0.33
C TYR A 113 -13.89 -2.69 -0.47
N ASN A 114 -12.56 -2.86 -0.58
CA ASN A 114 -11.93 -3.92 -1.37
C ASN A 114 -11.48 -5.14 -0.55
N ARG A 115 -11.76 -5.21 0.74
CA ARG A 115 -11.35 -6.33 1.58
C ARG A 115 -12.34 -7.48 1.54
N PHE A 116 -11.91 -8.59 0.94
CA PHE A 116 -12.66 -9.84 0.95
C PHE A 116 -12.59 -10.58 2.31
N TYR A 117 -11.59 -10.31 3.15
CA TYR A 117 -11.35 -11.05 4.39
C TYR A 117 -10.90 -10.13 5.53
N GLY A 118 -11.66 -10.15 6.61
CA GLY A 118 -11.24 -9.72 7.94
C GLY A 118 -11.51 -8.24 8.29
N ASN A 119 -11.57 -8.02 9.60
CA ASN A 119 -11.74 -6.70 10.19
C ASN A 119 -10.60 -5.77 9.75
N ALA A 120 -10.94 -4.72 9.06
CA ALA A 120 -10.00 -3.68 8.73
C ALA A 120 -9.45 -3.07 10.03
N LYS A 121 -8.17 -3.25 10.29
CA LYS A 121 -7.52 -2.45 11.34
C LYS A 121 -7.69 -0.99 10.92
N LYS A 122 -8.34 -0.20 11.75
CA LYS A 122 -8.51 1.25 11.54
C LYS A 122 -7.22 2.03 11.88
N GLU A 123 -6.11 1.34 11.90
CA GLU A 123 -4.79 1.83 12.29
C GLU A 123 -3.86 1.75 11.09
N MET A 124 -3.36 2.90 10.68
CA MET A 124 -2.46 3.04 9.53
C MET A 124 -1.09 3.48 9.99
N ILE A 125 -0.05 2.97 9.32
CA ILE A 125 1.34 3.35 9.56
C ILE A 125 1.67 4.59 8.72
N ILE A 126 2.37 5.54 9.33
CA ILE A 126 2.99 6.67 8.65
C ILE A 126 4.49 6.56 8.86
N LEU A 127 5.23 6.37 7.79
CA LEU A 127 6.68 6.41 7.80
C LEU A 127 7.16 7.71 7.15
N SER A 128 7.63 8.65 7.96
CA SER A 128 8.22 9.89 7.49
C SER A 128 9.73 9.72 7.39
N PHE A 129 10.27 10.03 6.23
CA PHE A 129 11.69 10.06 5.96
C PHE A 129 12.15 11.48 5.66
N ILE A 130 13.09 11.98 6.45
CA ILE A 130 13.72 13.28 6.28
C ILE A 130 15.09 13.05 5.62
N PRO A 131 15.30 13.48 4.35
CA PRO A 131 16.52 13.17 3.62
C PRO A 131 17.80 13.77 4.23
N LYS A 132 17.65 14.89 4.90
CA LYS A 132 18.74 15.57 5.64
C LYS A 132 18.21 15.93 7.02
N PRO A 133 18.68 15.26 8.11
CA PRO A 133 19.88 14.43 8.31
C PRO A 133 19.70 12.90 8.14
N GLN A 134 18.83 12.41 7.27
CA GLN A 134 18.50 10.98 7.09
C GLN A 134 17.83 10.36 8.33
N LYS A 135 16.72 10.95 8.72
CA LYS A 135 15.97 10.52 9.89
C LYS A 135 14.68 9.82 9.47
N TYR A 136 14.39 8.68 10.11
CA TYR A 136 13.14 7.95 9.99
C TYR A 136 12.27 8.21 11.21
N ILE A 137 11.01 8.56 11.00
CA ILE A 137 10.02 8.74 12.06
C ILE A 137 8.83 7.86 11.67
N CYS A 138 8.52 6.88 12.51
CA CYS A 138 7.39 6.00 12.28
C CYS A 138 6.32 6.23 13.35
N LYS A 139 5.11 6.45 12.90
CA LYS A 139 3.94 6.62 13.77
C LYS A 139 2.78 5.78 13.27
N GLU A 140 1.95 5.40 14.21
CA GLU A 140 0.67 4.76 13.98
C GLU A 140 -0.44 5.79 14.14
N TYR A 141 -1.29 5.89 13.14
CA TYR A 141 -2.47 6.76 13.16
C TYR A 141 -3.74 5.92 13.26
N ASN A 142 -4.48 6.11 14.33
CA ASN A 142 -5.79 5.50 14.51
C ASN A 142 -6.87 6.42 13.94
N ILE A 143 -7.56 5.94 12.89
CA ILE A 143 -8.53 6.73 12.14
C ILE A 143 -9.81 6.97 12.95
N SER A 144 -10.17 6.04 13.85
CA SER A 144 -11.42 6.15 14.61
C SER A 144 -11.41 7.28 15.64
N ASN A 145 -10.29 7.47 16.33
CA ASN A 145 -10.15 8.46 17.39
C ASN A 145 -9.18 9.60 17.05
N GLY A 146 -8.53 9.54 15.88
CA GLY A 146 -7.60 10.57 15.42
C GLY A 146 -6.30 10.63 16.21
N THR A 147 -5.98 9.61 17.00
CA THR A 147 -4.74 9.58 17.81
C THR A 147 -3.54 9.15 16.99
N LEU A 148 -2.40 9.76 17.28
CA LEU A 148 -1.11 9.46 16.68
C LEU A 148 -0.17 8.95 17.77
N GLN A 149 0.37 7.74 17.59
CA GLN A 149 1.29 7.10 18.53
C GLN A 149 2.61 6.77 17.85
N LEU A 150 3.71 6.74 18.62
CA LEU A 150 5.00 6.31 18.11
C LEU A 150 4.96 4.80 17.83
N ALA A 151 5.57 4.39 16.72
CA ALA A 151 5.79 2.99 16.38
C ALA A 151 7.29 2.70 16.29
N ASP A 152 7.70 1.52 16.75
CA ASP A 152 9.08 1.07 16.67
C ASP A 152 9.33 0.46 15.29
N PHE A 153 10.17 1.11 14.49
CA PHE A 153 10.48 0.72 13.12
C PHE A 153 11.95 0.32 13.01
N LYS A 154 12.19 -0.92 12.60
CA LYS A 154 13.54 -1.49 12.47
C LYS A 154 13.77 -2.14 11.13
N PHE A 155 14.94 -1.94 10.54
CA PHE A 155 15.40 -2.70 9.39
C PHE A 155 15.98 -4.04 9.84
N THR A 156 15.76 -5.06 9.03
CA THR A 156 16.31 -6.38 9.27
C THR A 156 16.90 -6.97 8.00
N SER A 157 18.15 -7.39 8.09
CA SER A 157 18.84 -8.15 7.05
C SER A 157 18.53 -9.64 7.09
N LYS A 158 17.85 -10.12 8.17
CA LYS A 158 17.44 -11.50 8.25
C LYS A 158 16.43 -11.80 7.16
N LYS A 159 16.77 -12.77 6.29
CA LYS A 159 15.81 -13.28 5.32
C LYS A 159 14.60 -13.82 6.08
N LEU A 160 13.42 -13.24 5.80
CA LEU A 160 12.17 -13.75 6.32
C LEU A 160 11.97 -15.16 5.76
N LYS A 161 11.64 -16.10 6.63
CA LYS A 161 11.29 -17.45 6.19
C LYS A 161 9.89 -17.39 5.57
N TRP A 162 9.82 -17.63 4.29
CA TRP A 162 8.55 -17.79 3.58
C TRP A 162 8.12 -19.25 3.64
N TYR A 163 6.84 -19.47 3.92
CA TYR A 163 6.24 -20.78 3.73
C TYR A 163 5.85 -20.91 2.26
N ARG A 164 6.25 -22.00 1.63
CA ARG A 164 5.76 -22.36 0.31
C ARG A 164 4.43 -23.08 0.49
N ILE A 165 3.39 -22.56 -0.14
CA ILE A 165 2.07 -23.17 -0.19
C ILE A 165 1.79 -23.48 -1.65
N ASP A 166 1.67 -24.76 -1.98
CA ASP A 166 1.29 -25.22 -3.32
C ASP A 166 -0.22 -25.49 -3.28
N CYS A 167 -0.99 -24.78 -4.12
CA CYS A 167 -2.42 -24.94 -4.24
C CYS A 167 -2.74 -25.49 -5.63
N ALA A 168 -3.61 -26.49 -5.71
CA ALA A 168 -4.23 -26.93 -6.96
C ALA A 168 -5.68 -26.44 -6.98
N LEU A 169 -6.03 -25.64 -7.97
CA LEU A 169 -7.39 -25.20 -8.21
C LEU A 169 -7.99 -26.03 -9.34
N LEU A 170 -9.01 -26.83 -9.02
CA LEU A 170 -9.78 -27.56 -10.02
C LEU A 170 -10.98 -26.69 -10.37
N ILE A 171 -11.03 -26.22 -11.61
CA ILE A 171 -12.17 -25.49 -12.16
C ILE A 171 -12.86 -26.43 -13.13
N ASP A 172 -14.08 -26.85 -12.78
CA ASP A 172 -14.95 -27.70 -13.61
C ASP A 172 -16.28 -26.96 -13.76
N GLU A 173 -16.30 -25.98 -14.66
CA GLU A 173 -17.48 -25.18 -14.95
C GLU A 173 -17.90 -25.36 -16.42
N LEU A 174 -19.21 -25.53 -16.61
CA LEU A 174 -19.83 -25.63 -17.94
C LEU A 174 -20.36 -24.27 -18.36
N TYR A 175 -19.82 -23.75 -19.45
CA TYR A 175 -20.32 -22.53 -20.07
C TYR A 175 -21.15 -22.88 -21.32
N TYR A 176 -22.36 -22.36 -21.38
CA TYR A 176 -23.21 -22.49 -22.57
C TYR A 176 -22.84 -21.41 -23.58
N LEU A 177 -22.53 -21.83 -24.81
CA LEU A 177 -22.33 -20.91 -25.93
C LEU A 177 -23.67 -20.63 -26.60
N ASP A 178 -24.03 -19.38 -26.75
CA ASP A 178 -25.19 -18.98 -27.53
C ASP A 178 -24.98 -19.31 -29.02
N LYS A 179 -26.02 -19.79 -29.69
CA LYS A 179 -25.94 -20.23 -31.10
C LYS A 179 -25.50 -19.10 -32.06
N GLU A 180 -25.70 -17.86 -31.70
CA GLU A 180 -25.30 -16.67 -32.49
C GLU A 180 -23.84 -16.34 -32.40
N GLU A 181 -23.15 -16.79 -31.34
CA GLU A 181 -21.75 -16.49 -31.10
C GLU A 181 -20.74 -17.47 -31.70
N ASN A 182 -21.21 -18.45 -32.46
CA ASN A 182 -20.39 -19.52 -33.07
C ASN A 182 -19.33 -19.05 -34.09
N LYS A 183 -19.21 -17.73 -34.31
CA LYS A 183 -18.22 -17.13 -35.21
C LYS A 183 -17.02 -16.52 -34.48
N SER A 184 -17.05 -16.40 -33.15
CA SER A 184 -15.99 -15.84 -32.35
C SER A 184 -14.96 -16.90 -31.91
N SER A 185 -13.76 -16.49 -31.67
CA SER A 185 -12.72 -17.42 -31.18
C SER A 185 -13.02 -17.88 -29.75
N LEU A 186 -12.51 -19.07 -29.38
CA LEU A 186 -12.64 -19.59 -28.02
C LEU A 186 -12.16 -18.60 -26.96
N GLU A 187 -11.09 -17.83 -27.26
CA GLU A 187 -10.55 -16.81 -26.35
C GLU A 187 -11.53 -15.66 -26.10
N GLU A 188 -12.29 -15.27 -27.11
CA GLU A 188 -13.31 -14.21 -26.99
C GLU A 188 -14.47 -14.68 -26.12
N HIS A 189 -14.91 -15.93 -26.30
CA HIS A 189 -15.96 -16.54 -25.46
C HIS A 189 -15.54 -16.59 -23.98
N ILE A 190 -14.30 -17.02 -23.68
CA ILE A 190 -13.77 -17.05 -22.32
C ILE A 190 -13.73 -15.65 -21.72
N LYS A 191 -13.28 -14.64 -22.47
CA LYS A 191 -13.24 -13.25 -22.01
C LYS A 191 -14.62 -12.67 -21.70
N VAL A 192 -15.63 -13.02 -22.48
CA VAL A 192 -17.02 -12.58 -22.26
C VAL A 192 -17.60 -13.26 -21.02
N SER A 193 -17.39 -14.56 -20.87
CA SER A 193 -17.87 -15.33 -19.71
C SER A 193 -17.26 -14.87 -18.40
N LEU A 194 -15.95 -14.56 -18.37
CA LEU A 194 -15.27 -14.03 -17.20
C LEU A 194 -15.68 -12.60 -16.83
N LYS A 195 -16.27 -11.83 -17.75
CA LYS A 195 -16.77 -10.48 -17.45
C LYS A 195 -18.19 -10.47 -16.88
N LYS A 196 -18.94 -11.56 -17.04
CA LYS A 196 -20.32 -11.71 -16.52
C LYS A 196 -20.37 -12.19 -15.06
N GLN A 197 -19.22 -12.55 -14.46
CA GLN A 197 -19.04 -12.84 -13.03
C GLN A 197 -18.53 -11.59 -12.28
#